data_54f5eef8be38ed7ae2fe104ecc501a22
#
_entry.id   54f5eef8be38ed7ae2fe104ecc501a22
#
_cell.length_a   1.000
_cell.length_b   1.000
_cell.length_c   1.000
_cell.angle_alpha   90.00
_cell.angle_beta   90.00
_cell.angle_gamma   90.00
#
_symmetry.space_group_name_H-M   'P 1'
#
loop_
_entity.id
_entity.type
_entity.pdbx_description
1 polymer ?
#
loop_
_entity_poly.entity_id
_entity_poly.type
_entity_poly.pdbx_seq_one_letter_code
_entity_poly.pdbx_strand_id
1 'polypeptide(L)'
;MLTIKRQREKSLNEGWITTDKRDLVPTKIDLDGRIIQAQYRLKGDYIEHALQEKCSYRVEAADTVFGKLKFSLHKPIRRNNLNEFFWQFACAKEGLIRLDYDLVQLSVNEDNFGLYALEEHFGHNFCSRRNLSGFVLRFEEKEYWNQKISFQPMSSRKSFESAAIDSYSTPTIKKNAALWKEHEVIIAKLHLWRAGIIPLTSVFDPYKLATYFALADLCSGHHALVWHNLRFYYRPETGLLEPIAYDGDLFGTIESPLFASENRSSGWHFSSRCLGNKSFETIYKKELARIADNQYLHDLLRDFKGEQLKYENILQWEYPSYSFNANFLINNVQTIQSNLIH
;
A
#
# COMPACT_ATOMS: atom_id res chain seq x y z
N MET A 1 -13.02 -18.96 17.05
CA MET A 1 -13.50 -17.71 17.65
C MET A 1 -12.82 -17.35 18.98
N LEU A 2 -12.70 -18.27 19.94
CA LEU A 2 -11.99 -18.01 21.22
C LEU A 2 -10.56 -17.45 21.01
N THR A 3 -9.80 -17.96 20.06
CA THR A 3 -8.40 -17.53 19.82
C THR A 3 -8.33 -16.12 19.22
N ILE A 4 -9.25 -15.73 18.33
CA ILE A 4 -9.33 -14.35 17.82
C ILE A 4 -9.77 -13.37 18.93
N LYS A 5 -10.72 -13.77 19.76
CA LYS A 5 -11.11 -12.95 20.95
C LYS A 5 -9.89 -12.72 21.87
N ARG A 6 -9.10 -13.75 22.13
CA ARG A 6 -7.85 -13.62 22.92
C ARG A 6 -6.81 -12.72 22.25
N GLN A 7 -6.63 -12.82 20.92
CA GLN A 7 -5.76 -11.90 20.19
C GLN A 7 -6.24 -10.45 20.34
N ARG A 8 -7.56 -10.23 20.26
CA ARG A 8 -8.16 -8.92 20.44
C ARG A 8 -7.99 -8.41 21.88
N GLU A 9 -8.30 -9.20 22.88
CA GLU A 9 -8.12 -8.86 24.31
C GLU A 9 -6.67 -8.53 24.61
N LYS A 10 -5.72 -9.33 24.12
CA LYS A 10 -4.28 -9.05 24.24
C LYS A 10 -3.95 -7.68 23.61
N SER A 11 -4.40 -7.43 22.41
CA SER A 11 -4.14 -6.18 21.69
C SER A 11 -4.74 -4.97 22.40
N LEU A 12 -5.95 -5.09 22.97
CA LEU A 12 -6.58 -4.04 23.75
C LEU A 12 -5.80 -3.71 25.04
N ASN A 13 -5.23 -4.72 25.68
CA ASN A 13 -4.42 -4.55 26.89
C ASN A 13 -3.04 -3.95 26.58
N GLU A 14 -2.45 -4.31 25.44
CA GLU A 14 -1.12 -3.83 25.02
C GLU A 14 -1.19 -2.48 24.28
N GLY A 15 -2.36 -2.06 23.82
CA GLY A 15 -2.53 -0.85 22.99
C GLY A 15 -2.08 -1.00 21.53
N TRP A 16 -1.63 -2.20 21.12
CA TRP A 16 -1.09 -2.50 19.79
C TRP A 16 -1.49 -3.90 19.35
N ILE A 17 -1.50 -4.14 18.02
CA ILE A 17 -1.71 -5.47 17.47
C ILE A 17 -0.35 -6.09 17.17
N THR A 18 0.01 -7.11 17.94
CA THR A 18 1.32 -7.79 17.85
C THR A 18 1.24 -9.17 17.19
N THR A 19 0.12 -9.47 16.49
CA THR A 19 -0.09 -10.78 15.85
C THR A 19 0.81 -11.00 14.65
N ASP A 20 1.32 -12.23 14.52
CA ASP A 20 2.14 -12.67 13.40
C ASP A 20 1.68 -14.04 12.83
N LYS A 21 2.52 -14.70 12.01
CA LYS A 21 2.19 -16.00 11.41
C LYS A 21 1.89 -17.11 12.43
N ARG A 22 2.39 -17.01 13.67
CA ARG A 22 2.16 -17.99 14.74
C ARG A 22 0.76 -17.89 15.32
N ASP A 23 0.08 -16.76 15.09
CA ASP A 23 -1.27 -16.48 15.59
C ASP A 23 -2.37 -16.88 14.60
N LEU A 24 -2.02 -17.50 13.47
CA LEU A 24 -2.99 -17.96 12.49
C LEU A 24 -3.90 -19.04 13.07
N VAL A 25 -5.20 -18.84 12.94
CA VAL A 25 -6.28 -19.72 13.44
C VAL A 25 -6.93 -20.43 12.26
N PRO A 26 -7.03 -21.76 12.25
CA PRO A 26 -7.74 -22.50 11.22
C PRO A 26 -9.21 -22.07 11.12
N THR A 27 -9.71 -21.96 9.89
CA THR A 27 -11.09 -21.66 9.56
C THR A 27 -11.49 -22.28 8.23
N LYS A 28 -12.77 -22.16 7.88
CA LYS A 28 -13.31 -22.48 6.56
C LYS A 28 -13.98 -21.25 6.00
N ILE A 29 -13.79 -21.00 4.72
CA ILE A 29 -14.50 -19.98 3.96
C ILE A 29 -15.54 -20.70 3.12
N ASP A 30 -16.80 -20.32 3.29
CA ASP A 30 -17.86 -20.66 2.37
C ASP A 30 -17.98 -19.52 1.33
N LEU A 31 -17.72 -19.83 0.09
CA LEU A 31 -17.85 -18.91 -1.03
C LEU A 31 -18.89 -19.48 -1.99
N ASP A 32 -20.15 -19.06 -1.82
CA ASP A 32 -21.30 -19.50 -2.62
C ASP A 32 -21.42 -21.04 -2.67
N GLY A 33 -21.29 -21.70 -1.51
CA GLY A 33 -21.36 -23.16 -1.37
C GLY A 33 -20.03 -23.89 -1.58
N ARG A 34 -18.97 -23.20 -2.02
CA ARG A 34 -17.63 -23.77 -2.13
C ARG A 34 -16.87 -23.60 -0.83
N ILE A 35 -16.56 -24.70 -0.17
CA ILE A 35 -15.83 -24.67 1.11
C ILE A 35 -14.32 -24.71 0.87
N ILE A 36 -13.64 -23.67 1.34
CA ILE A 36 -12.20 -23.49 1.21
C ILE A 36 -11.57 -23.52 2.60
N GLN A 37 -10.56 -24.36 2.79
CA GLN A 37 -9.76 -24.35 4.02
C GLN A 37 -8.93 -23.07 4.07
N ALA A 38 -8.88 -22.41 5.22
CA ALA A 38 -8.16 -21.17 5.40
C ALA A 38 -7.62 -21.03 6.83
N GLN A 39 -6.77 -20.05 7.01
CA GLN A 39 -6.34 -19.58 8.31
C GLN A 39 -6.46 -18.06 8.35
N TYR A 40 -6.72 -17.51 9.52
CA TYR A 40 -6.83 -16.05 9.68
C TYR A 40 -6.32 -15.60 11.04
N ARG A 41 -5.98 -14.33 11.13
CA ARG A 41 -5.58 -13.65 12.36
C ARG A 41 -6.00 -12.18 12.33
N LEU A 42 -5.93 -11.49 13.46
CA LEU A 42 -6.03 -10.04 13.45
C LEU A 42 -4.94 -9.43 12.56
N LYS A 43 -5.25 -8.30 11.91
CA LYS A 43 -4.31 -7.53 11.10
C LYS A 43 -4.35 -6.06 11.49
N GLY A 44 -3.20 -5.41 11.34
CA GLY A 44 -2.93 -4.03 11.64
C GLY A 44 -1.82 -3.93 12.68
N ASP A 45 -1.30 -2.74 12.86
CA ASP A 45 -0.29 -2.42 13.88
C ASP A 45 -0.94 -1.58 14.98
N TYR A 46 -1.82 -0.67 14.59
CA TYR A 46 -2.57 0.18 15.50
C TYR A 46 -3.83 -0.48 16.04
N ILE A 47 -4.15 -0.15 17.28
CA ILE A 47 -5.28 -0.73 18.02
C ILE A 47 -6.65 -0.46 17.37
N GLU A 48 -6.78 0.61 16.58
CA GLU A 48 -8.02 0.96 15.88
C GLU A 48 -8.55 -0.16 14.99
N HIS A 49 -7.68 -1.06 14.53
CA HIS A 49 -8.06 -2.24 13.77
C HIS A 49 -8.77 -3.31 14.62
N ALA A 50 -8.73 -3.19 15.95
CA ALA A 50 -9.30 -4.14 16.90
C ALA A 50 -10.29 -3.53 17.92
N LEU A 51 -10.49 -2.20 17.93
CA LEU A 51 -11.31 -1.51 18.94
C LEU A 51 -12.78 -1.97 18.95
N GLN A 52 -13.34 -2.28 17.79
CA GLN A 52 -14.72 -2.72 17.65
C GLN A 52 -14.78 -4.21 17.30
N GLU A 53 -15.96 -4.84 17.37
CA GLU A 53 -16.14 -6.25 16.99
C GLU A 53 -15.79 -6.50 15.52
N LYS A 54 -16.09 -5.56 14.64
CA LYS A 54 -15.69 -5.55 13.23
C LYS A 54 -14.19 -5.24 13.10
N CYS A 55 -13.35 -6.24 13.35
CA CYS A 55 -11.89 -6.14 13.31
C CYS A 55 -11.35 -6.26 11.89
N SER A 56 -10.08 -5.87 11.69
CA SER A 56 -9.34 -6.19 10.46
C SER A 56 -8.66 -7.56 10.56
N TYR A 57 -8.67 -8.31 9.45
CA TYR A 57 -8.13 -9.67 9.40
C TYR A 57 -7.12 -9.84 8.28
N ARG A 58 -6.10 -10.68 8.51
CA ARG A 58 -5.27 -11.29 7.49
C ARG A 58 -5.77 -12.71 7.28
N VAL A 59 -6.02 -13.07 6.02
CA VAL A 59 -6.50 -14.40 5.62
C VAL A 59 -5.47 -15.05 4.70
N GLU A 60 -5.21 -16.34 4.93
CA GLU A 60 -4.42 -17.21 4.06
C GLU A 60 -5.29 -18.43 3.71
N ALA A 61 -5.63 -18.58 2.45
CA ALA A 61 -6.54 -19.63 1.95
C ALA A 61 -5.77 -20.72 1.20
N ALA A 62 -6.23 -21.97 1.31
CA ALA A 62 -5.64 -23.12 0.62
C ALA A 62 -5.97 -23.12 -0.89
N ASP A 63 -7.07 -22.48 -1.27
CA ASP A 63 -7.45 -22.24 -2.66
C ASP A 63 -7.92 -20.78 -2.82
N THR A 64 -8.11 -20.34 -4.05
CA THR A 64 -8.37 -18.93 -4.36
C THR A 64 -9.75 -18.47 -3.92
N VAL A 65 -9.79 -17.32 -3.25
CA VAL A 65 -10.98 -16.52 -2.95
C VAL A 65 -10.91 -15.28 -3.82
N PHE A 66 -11.82 -15.13 -4.79
CA PHE A 66 -11.75 -14.09 -5.83
C PHE A 66 -10.37 -14.00 -6.51
N GLY A 67 -9.78 -15.18 -6.79
CA GLY A 67 -8.45 -15.29 -7.39
C GLY A 67 -7.26 -15.07 -6.45
N LYS A 68 -7.47 -14.80 -5.16
CA LYS A 68 -6.43 -14.46 -4.18
C LYS A 68 -6.24 -15.59 -3.16
N LEU A 69 -5.01 -16.02 -2.93
CA LEU A 69 -4.66 -16.98 -1.87
C LEU A 69 -4.43 -16.30 -0.53
N LYS A 70 -4.03 -15.03 -0.56
CA LYS A 70 -3.74 -14.25 0.64
C LYS A 70 -4.27 -12.83 0.48
N PHE A 71 -5.00 -12.36 1.47
CA PHE A 71 -5.64 -11.05 1.43
C PHE A 71 -5.90 -10.52 2.84
N SER A 72 -6.27 -9.24 2.90
CA SER A 72 -6.75 -8.62 4.13
C SER A 72 -8.22 -8.27 3.98
N LEU A 73 -8.91 -8.28 5.10
CA LEU A 73 -10.26 -7.75 5.23
C LEU A 73 -10.21 -6.56 6.20
N HIS A 74 -10.62 -5.39 5.73
CA HIS A 74 -10.66 -4.15 6.51
C HIS A 74 -12.08 -3.59 6.52
N LYS A 75 -12.44 -2.83 7.57
CA LYS A 75 -13.59 -1.95 7.45
C LYS A 75 -13.33 -0.97 6.30
N PRO A 76 -14.31 -0.69 5.41
CA PRO A 76 -14.09 0.26 4.31
C PRO A 76 -13.58 1.61 4.79
N ILE A 77 -14.12 2.13 5.91
CA ILE A 77 -13.69 3.41 6.51
C ILE A 77 -12.20 3.43 6.91
N ARG A 78 -11.55 2.28 7.15
CA ARG A 78 -10.12 2.21 7.48
C ARG A 78 -9.22 2.47 6.29
N ARG A 79 -9.79 2.48 5.09
CA ARG A 79 -9.18 2.87 3.82
C ARG A 79 -9.93 4.04 3.19
N ASN A 80 -10.53 4.88 4.03
CA ASN A 80 -11.35 6.03 3.62
C ASN A 80 -12.34 5.70 2.49
N ASN A 81 -13.00 4.52 2.61
CA ASN A 81 -14.00 4.02 1.68
C ASN A 81 -13.48 3.95 0.23
N LEU A 82 -13.93 4.85 -0.68
CA LEU A 82 -13.52 4.85 -2.08
C LEU A 82 -12.16 5.48 -2.36
N ASN A 83 -11.52 6.10 -1.37
CA ASN A 83 -10.26 6.77 -1.62
C ASN A 83 -9.16 5.79 -2.05
N GLU A 84 -9.03 4.64 -1.36
CA GLU A 84 -8.08 3.62 -1.80
C GLU A 84 -8.42 3.05 -3.18
N PHE A 85 -9.70 2.88 -3.52
CA PHE A 85 -10.12 2.46 -4.86
C PHE A 85 -9.68 3.46 -5.94
N PHE A 86 -9.89 4.76 -5.68
CA PHE A 86 -9.46 5.80 -6.59
C PHE A 86 -7.93 5.84 -6.75
N TRP A 87 -7.19 5.71 -5.64
CA TRP A 87 -5.73 5.60 -5.66
C TRP A 87 -5.25 4.45 -6.54
N GLN A 88 -5.79 3.24 -6.31
CA GLN A 88 -5.45 2.06 -7.10
C GLN A 88 -5.80 2.25 -8.58
N PHE A 89 -6.95 2.88 -8.87
CA PHE A 89 -7.38 3.21 -10.22
C PHE A 89 -6.44 4.20 -10.90
N ALA A 90 -6.12 5.31 -10.25
CA ALA A 90 -5.24 6.35 -10.78
C ALA A 90 -3.84 5.79 -11.08
N CYS A 91 -3.27 5.00 -10.17
CA CYS A 91 -2.01 4.33 -10.39
C CYS A 91 -2.04 3.36 -11.59
N ALA A 92 -3.13 2.59 -11.75
CA ALA A 92 -3.29 1.68 -12.88
C ALA A 92 -3.42 2.40 -14.22
N LYS A 93 -4.10 3.56 -14.27
CA LYS A 93 -4.20 4.40 -15.47
C LYS A 93 -2.84 4.86 -15.96
N GLU A 94 -1.91 5.09 -15.05
CA GLU A 94 -0.52 5.46 -15.34
C GLU A 94 0.40 4.24 -15.55
N GLY A 95 -0.17 3.03 -15.63
CA GLY A 95 0.59 1.80 -15.85
C GLY A 95 1.50 1.42 -14.67
N LEU A 96 1.18 1.87 -13.47
CA LEU A 96 1.80 1.37 -12.25
C LEU A 96 1.12 0.07 -11.81
N ILE A 97 1.89 -0.79 -11.17
CA ILE A 97 1.36 -2.03 -10.60
C ILE A 97 0.47 -1.67 -9.40
N ARG A 98 -0.74 -2.23 -9.39
CA ARG A 98 -1.71 -2.03 -8.33
C ARG A 98 -2.09 -3.33 -7.63
N LEU A 99 -2.68 -3.20 -6.43
CA LEU A 99 -3.41 -4.28 -5.78
C LEU A 99 -4.82 -4.43 -6.37
N ASP A 100 -5.34 -5.66 -6.35
CA ASP A 100 -6.77 -5.85 -6.49
C ASP A 100 -7.44 -5.50 -5.17
N TYR A 101 -8.41 -4.61 -5.26
CA TYR A 101 -9.18 -4.10 -4.14
C TYR A 101 -10.67 -4.23 -4.45
N ASP A 102 -11.49 -4.75 -3.53
CA ASP A 102 -12.92 -4.95 -3.74
C ASP A 102 -13.70 -4.80 -2.43
N LEU A 103 -15.02 -4.71 -2.52
CA LEU A 103 -15.93 -4.76 -1.37
C LEU A 103 -16.62 -6.12 -1.34
N VAL A 104 -16.64 -6.74 -0.17
CA VAL A 104 -17.28 -8.03 0.08
C VAL A 104 -18.15 -7.96 1.33
N GLN A 105 -19.23 -8.72 1.34
CA GLN A 105 -20.01 -8.96 2.56
C GLN A 105 -19.37 -10.11 3.33
N LEU A 106 -19.19 -9.93 4.63
CA LEU A 106 -18.61 -10.94 5.51
C LEU A 106 -19.63 -11.39 6.57
N SER A 107 -19.80 -12.71 6.67
CA SER A 107 -20.47 -13.34 7.80
C SER A 107 -19.48 -14.27 8.51
N VAL A 108 -19.55 -14.36 9.81
CA VAL A 108 -18.70 -15.24 10.64
C VAL A 108 -19.60 -16.03 11.58
N ASN A 109 -19.66 -17.35 11.41
CA ASN A 109 -20.53 -18.24 12.19
C ASN A 109 -21.99 -17.75 12.23
N GLU A 110 -22.54 -17.42 11.06
CA GLU A 110 -23.92 -16.93 10.84
C GLU A 110 -24.16 -15.47 11.28
N ASP A 111 -23.26 -14.86 12.06
CA ASP A 111 -23.34 -13.44 12.39
C ASP A 111 -22.92 -12.59 11.17
N ASN A 112 -23.78 -11.66 10.77
CA ASN A 112 -23.47 -10.75 9.66
C ASN A 112 -22.60 -9.58 10.16
N PHE A 113 -21.36 -9.52 9.65
CA PHE A 113 -20.40 -8.46 9.94
C PHE A 113 -20.46 -7.28 8.94
N GLY A 114 -21.32 -7.37 7.91
CA GLY A 114 -21.50 -6.32 6.91
C GLY A 114 -20.35 -6.22 5.92
N LEU A 115 -20.15 -5.03 5.33
CA LEU A 115 -19.18 -4.79 4.27
C LEU A 115 -17.75 -4.75 4.79
N TYR A 116 -16.86 -5.39 4.03
CA TYR A 116 -15.42 -5.34 4.20
C TYR A 116 -14.74 -4.95 2.90
N ALA A 117 -13.70 -4.16 2.99
CA ALA A 117 -12.75 -3.98 1.90
C ALA A 117 -11.80 -5.20 1.88
N LEU A 118 -11.75 -5.88 0.75
CA LEU A 118 -10.85 -6.99 0.48
C LEU A 118 -9.62 -6.45 -0.26
N GLU A 119 -8.49 -6.43 0.42
CA GLU A 119 -7.20 -5.97 -0.10
C GLU A 119 -6.31 -7.18 -0.41
N GLU A 120 -5.85 -7.30 -1.65
CA GLU A 120 -4.88 -8.31 -2.05
C GLU A 120 -3.58 -8.19 -1.27
N HIS A 121 -2.88 -9.30 -1.05
CA HIS A 121 -1.58 -9.30 -0.42
C HIS A 121 -0.48 -9.73 -1.37
N PHE A 122 0.71 -9.17 -1.16
CA PHE A 122 1.91 -9.46 -1.94
C PHE A 122 2.38 -10.92 -1.80
N GLY A 123 3.07 -11.42 -2.80
CA GLY A 123 3.64 -12.74 -2.82
C GLY A 123 3.62 -13.38 -4.20
N HIS A 124 3.88 -14.68 -4.28
CA HIS A 124 3.95 -15.40 -5.55
C HIS A 124 2.63 -15.33 -6.32
N ASN A 125 1.49 -15.53 -5.67
CA ASN A 125 0.17 -15.44 -6.33
C ASN A 125 -0.10 -14.04 -6.92
N PHE A 126 0.34 -12.98 -6.24
CA PHE A 126 0.25 -11.61 -6.75
C PHE A 126 1.00 -11.42 -8.09
N CYS A 127 2.24 -11.94 -8.16
CA CYS A 127 3.05 -11.87 -9.38
C CYS A 127 2.48 -12.78 -10.48
N SER A 128 2.16 -14.03 -10.17
CA SER A 128 1.72 -15.01 -11.18
C SER A 128 0.39 -14.62 -11.85
N ARG A 129 -0.56 -14.06 -11.10
CA ARG A 129 -1.83 -13.58 -11.67
C ARG A 129 -1.67 -12.44 -12.67
N ARG A 130 -0.57 -11.71 -12.60
CA ARG A 130 -0.22 -10.58 -13.49
C ARG A 130 0.81 -10.94 -14.55
N ASN A 131 1.18 -12.22 -14.65
CA ASN A 131 2.27 -12.69 -15.52
C ASN A 131 3.58 -11.92 -15.27
N LEU A 132 3.85 -11.57 -14.01
CA LEU A 132 5.07 -10.90 -13.59
C LEU A 132 6.13 -11.93 -13.21
N SER A 133 7.28 -11.87 -13.90
CA SER A 133 8.40 -12.83 -13.75
C SER A 133 9.31 -12.55 -12.56
N GLY A 134 9.25 -11.34 -12.01
CA GLY A 134 10.08 -10.88 -10.89
C GLY A 134 9.49 -11.16 -9.51
N PHE A 135 9.83 -10.32 -8.55
CA PHE A 135 9.44 -10.45 -7.16
C PHE A 135 9.18 -9.09 -6.50
N VAL A 136 8.54 -9.13 -5.33
CA VAL A 136 8.20 -7.92 -4.56
C VAL A 136 9.15 -7.77 -3.38
N LEU A 137 9.73 -6.57 -3.23
CA LEU A 137 10.58 -6.15 -2.13
C LEU A 137 9.86 -5.13 -1.23
N ARG A 138 10.33 -5.07 0.03
CA ARG A 138 9.95 -4.06 1.02
C ARG A 138 11.12 -3.72 1.93
N PHE A 139 11.03 -2.59 2.59
CA PHE A 139 11.79 -2.36 3.82
C PHE A 139 11.09 -3.06 4.98
N GLU A 140 11.84 -3.84 5.76
CA GLU A 140 11.30 -4.58 6.90
C GLU A 140 11.07 -3.64 8.07
N GLU A 141 9.86 -3.64 8.62
CA GLU A 141 9.38 -2.67 9.59
C GLU A 141 9.26 -3.21 11.03
N LYS A 142 9.51 -4.51 11.22
CA LYS A 142 9.28 -5.19 12.51
C LYS A 142 10.03 -4.50 13.67
N GLU A 143 11.30 -4.15 13.47
CA GLU A 143 12.10 -3.52 14.51
C GLU A 143 11.60 -2.10 14.83
N TYR A 144 11.15 -1.36 13.82
CA TYR A 144 10.53 -0.05 14.01
C TYR A 144 9.27 -0.15 14.91
N TRP A 145 8.40 -1.13 14.66
CA TRP A 145 7.21 -1.34 15.47
C TRP A 145 7.55 -1.82 16.88
N ASN A 146 8.50 -2.76 17.02
CA ASN A 146 8.96 -3.23 18.33
C ASN A 146 9.45 -2.07 19.21
N GLN A 147 10.19 -1.13 18.63
CA GLN A 147 10.70 0.03 19.36
C GLN A 147 9.59 1.02 19.72
N LYS A 148 8.62 1.25 18.83
CA LYS A 148 7.43 2.05 19.16
C LYS A 148 6.64 1.46 20.33
N ILE A 149 6.44 0.14 20.32
CA ILE A 149 5.70 -0.59 21.36
C ILE A 149 6.47 -0.55 22.70
N SER A 150 7.79 -0.65 22.67
CA SER A 150 8.62 -0.63 23.88
C SER A 150 8.93 0.78 24.42
N PHE A 151 8.33 1.83 23.84
CA PHE A 151 8.59 3.23 24.19
C PHE A 151 10.07 3.65 24.10
N GLN A 152 10.84 2.98 23.26
CA GLN A 152 12.22 3.33 22.97
C GLN A 152 12.32 3.93 21.56
N PRO A 153 12.02 5.22 21.38
CA PRO A 153 11.92 5.82 20.07
C PRO A 153 13.31 5.96 19.42
N MET A 154 13.64 5.06 18.52
CA MET A 154 14.66 5.37 17.51
C MET A 154 14.08 6.41 16.55
N SER A 155 14.89 7.37 16.10
CA SER A 155 14.39 8.31 15.09
C SER A 155 13.96 7.53 13.83
N SER A 156 12.86 7.94 13.22
CA SER A 156 12.35 7.30 12.00
C SER A 156 13.41 7.25 10.88
N ARG A 157 14.32 8.23 10.83
CA ARG A 157 15.47 8.22 9.92
C ARG A 157 16.41 7.05 10.20
N LYS A 158 16.81 6.84 11.44
CA LYS A 158 17.67 5.70 11.81
C LYS A 158 16.97 4.38 11.49
N SER A 159 15.67 4.28 11.76
CA SER A 159 14.88 3.11 11.42
C SER A 159 14.88 2.83 9.91
N PHE A 160 14.71 3.84 9.05
CA PHE A 160 14.83 3.69 7.61
C PHE A 160 16.23 3.28 7.17
N GLU A 161 17.27 3.92 7.73
CA GLU A 161 18.67 3.65 7.37
C GLU A 161 19.11 2.24 7.77
N SER A 162 18.58 1.68 8.87
CA SER A 162 18.92 0.36 9.39
C SER A 162 17.96 -0.75 8.98
N ALA A 163 16.79 -0.43 8.42
CA ALA A 163 15.80 -1.43 8.03
C ALA A 163 16.40 -2.48 7.10
N ALA A 164 16.18 -3.74 7.42
CA ALA A 164 16.50 -4.83 6.51
C ALA A 164 15.63 -4.72 5.24
N ILE A 165 16.15 -5.22 4.13
CA ILE A 165 15.40 -5.33 2.89
C ILE A 165 14.94 -6.77 2.79
N ASP A 166 13.62 -6.97 2.73
CA ASP A 166 12.97 -8.27 2.69
C ASP A 166 12.19 -8.44 1.38
N SER A 167 12.00 -9.68 0.97
CA SER A 167 11.17 -10.01 -0.17
C SER A 167 10.01 -10.91 0.21
N TYR A 168 8.86 -10.67 -0.41
CA TYR A 168 7.75 -11.60 -0.32
C TYR A 168 8.08 -12.88 -1.09
N SER A 169 7.74 -14.05 -0.49
CA SER A 169 7.98 -15.36 -1.11
C SER A 169 9.46 -15.74 -1.36
N THR A 170 10.38 -15.30 -0.52
CA THR A 170 11.81 -15.66 -0.56
C THR A 170 12.06 -17.15 -0.83
N PRO A 171 11.35 -18.14 -0.22
CA PRO A 171 11.52 -19.55 -0.54
C PRO A 171 11.23 -19.90 -2.01
N THR A 172 10.31 -19.20 -2.65
CA THR A 172 9.99 -19.40 -4.08
C THR A 172 11.07 -18.81 -4.97
N ILE A 173 11.59 -17.63 -4.64
CA ILE A 173 12.68 -16.97 -5.37
C ILE A 173 13.93 -17.86 -5.34
N LYS A 174 14.27 -18.44 -4.20
CA LYS A 174 15.44 -19.34 -4.03
C LYS A 174 15.40 -20.60 -4.89
N LYS A 175 14.22 -21.05 -5.33
CA LYS A 175 14.10 -22.21 -6.22
C LYS A 175 14.58 -21.93 -7.64
N ASN A 176 14.68 -20.66 -8.04
CA ASN A 176 15.22 -20.23 -9.32
C ASN A 176 16.58 -19.55 -9.10
N ALA A 177 17.67 -20.23 -9.42
CA ALA A 177 19.02 -19.75 -9.15
C ALA A 177 19.35 -18.42 -9.85
N ALA A 178 18.85 -18.19 -11.08
CA ALA A 178 19.04 -16.93 -11.79
C ALA A 178 18.32 -15.78 -11.08
N LEU A 179 17.06 -15.99 -10.74
CA LEU A 179 16.25 -14.99 -10.03
C LEU A 179 16.80 -14.71 -8.62
N TRP A 180 17.35 -15.73 -7.95
CA TRP A 180 18.01 -15.55 -6.66
C TRP A 180 19.26 -14.67 -6.77
N LYS A 181 20.08 -14.86 -7.80
CA LYS A 181 21.25 -14.01 -8.06
C LYS A 181 20.84 -12.55 -8.32
N GLU A 182 19.81 -12.32 -9.10
CA GLU A 182 19.25 -10.98 -9.33
C GLU A 182 18.72 -10.35 -8.03
N HIS A 183 18.06 -11.15 -7.18
CA HIS A 183 17.60 -10.73 -5.87
C HIS A 183 18.75 -10.24 -4.97
N GLU A 184 19.85 -10.99 -4.89
CA GLU A 184 21.02 -10.58 -4.12
C GLU A 184 21.64 -9.27 -4.67
N VAL A 185 21.72 -9.15 -5.98
CA VAL A 185 22.26 -7.95 -6.67
C VAL A 185 21.38 -6.72 -6.39
N ILE A 186 20.06 -6.83 -6.52
CA ILE A 186 19.19 -5.66 -6.31
C ILE A 186 19.11 -5.24 -4.83
N ILE A 187 19.19 -6.17 -3.90
CA ILE A 187 19.31 -5.85 -2.47
C ILE A 187 20.61 -5.10 -2.20
N ALA A 188 21.74 -5.56 -2.72
CA ALA A 188 23.01 -4.87 -2.58
C ALA A 188 22.96 -3.45 -3.18
N LYS A 189 22.41 -3.30 -4.38
CA LYS A 189 22.21 -1.99 -5.01
C LYS A 189 21.33 -1.07 -4.14
N LEU A 190 20.25 -1.58 -3.57
CA LEU A 190 19.35 -0.80 -2.72
C LEU A 190 20.05 -0.31 -1.45
N HIS A 191 20.92 -1.14 -0.85
CA HIS A 191 21.77 -0.73 0.27
C HIS A 191 22.78 0.37 -0.16
N LEU A 192 23.45 0.22 -1.30
CA LEU A 192 24.40 1.21 -1.83
C LEU A 192 23.72 2.54 -2.15
N TRP A 193 22.53 2.50 -2.74
CA TRP A 193 21.74 3.71 -2.98
C TRP A 193 21.34 4.37 -1.67
N ARG A 194 20.85 3.59 -0.69
CA ARG A 194 20.47 4.11 0.63
C ARG A 194 21.66 4.74 1.36
N ALA A 195 22.86 4.23 1.16
CA ALA A 195 24.10 4.82 1.64
C ALA A 195 24.59 6.04 0.83
N GLY A 196 23.95 6.35 -0.32
CA GLY A 196 24.36 7.47 -1.19
C GLY A 196 25.55 7.17 -2.11
N ILE A 197 25.90 5.90 -2.30
CA ILE A 197 27.09 5.48 -3.08
C ILE A 197 26.77 5.38 -4.55
N ILE A 198 25.56 4.95 -4.93
CA ILE A 198 25.13 4.83 -6.32
C ILE A 198 23.91 5.71 -6.61
N PRO A 199 23.70 6.13 -7.87
CA PRO A 199 22.57 6.97 -8.24
C PRO A 199 21.23 6.21 -8.19
N LEU A 200 20.13 6.95 -8.04
CA LEU A 200 18.76 6.44 -8.00
C LEU A 200 18.43 5.58 -9.23
N THR A 201 18.87 6.00 -10.41
CA THR A 201 18.61 5.34 -11.69
C THR A 201 19.30 3.97 -11.84
N SER A 202 20.22 3.63 -10.95
CA SER A 202 20.82 2.28 -10.90
C SER A 202 19.94 1.26 -10.16
N VAL A 203 18.88 1.74 -9.47
CA VAL A 203 18.03 0.93 -8.60
C VAL A 203 16.57 1.01 -9.01
N PHE A 204 16.08 2.20 -9.31
CA PHE A 204 14.66 2.44 -9.59
C PHE A 204 14.44 2.90 -11.03
N ASP A 205 13.27 2.54 -11.58
CA ASP A 205 12.74 3.22 -12.75
C ASP A 205 12.35 4.65 -12.36
N PRO A 206 13.08 5.67 -12.84
CA PRO A 206 12.88 7.04 -12.39
C PRO A 206 11.54 7.63 -12.86
N TYR A 207 11.02 7.18 -14.01
CA TYR A 207 9.74 7.67 -14.53
C TYR A 207 8.56 7.08 -13.78
N LYS A 208 8.56 5.77 -13.55
CA LYS A 208 7.53 5.12 -12.73
C LYS A 208 7.50 5.67 -11.31
N LEU A 209 8.67 5.91 -10.73
CA LEU A 209 8.78 6.48 -9.39
C LEU A 209 8.30 7.94 -9.35
N ALA A 210 8.63 8.75 -10.37
CA ALA A 210 8.17 10.13 -10.48
C ALA A 210 6.65 10.23 -10.65
N THR A 211 6.06 9.36 -11.48
CA THR A 211 4.61 9.26 -11.65
C THR A 211 3.93 8.87 -10.33
N TYR A 212 4.49 7.92 -9.58
CA TYR A 212 3.97 7.53 -8.26
C TYR A 212 3.99 8.69 -7.26
N PHE A 213 5.06 9.50 -7.24
CA PHE A 213 5.16 10.69 -6.40
C PHE A 213 4.16 11.77 -6.82
N ALA A 214 4.00 12.00 -8.12
CA ALA A 214 3.06 12.98 -8.63
C ALA A 214 1.60 12.62 -8.34
N LEU A 215 1.24 11.33 -8.43
CA LEU A 215 -0.07 10.85 -8.00
C LEU A 215 -0.26 10.95 -6.49
N ALA A 216 0.80 10.73 -5.69
CA ALA A 216 0.74 10.91 -4.24
C ALA A 216 0.47 12.38 -3.85
N ASP A 217 1.02 13.35 -4.59
CA ASP A 217 0.67 14.77 -4.40
C ASP A 217 -0.77 15.04 -4.83
N LEU A 218 -1.19 14.60 -6.02
CA LEU A 218 -2.55 14.82 -6.51
C LEU A 218 -3.58 14.26 -5.52
N CYS A 219 -3.39 13.04 -5.05
CA CYS A 219 -4.33 12.35 -4.17
C CYS A 219 -4.13 12.66 -2.69
N SER A 220 -3.13 13.47 -2.30
CA SER A 220 -2.66 13.55 -0.90
C SER A 220 -2.30 12.19 -0.30
N GLY A 221 -1.91 11.26 -1.18
CA GLY A 221 -1.57 9.86 -0.84
C GLY A 221 -0.17 9.70 -0.25
N HIS A 222 0.34 10.69 0.46
CA HIS A 222 1.71 10.71 0.98
C HIS A 222 1.99 9.58 1.97
N HIS A 223 0.95 8.99 2.58
CA HIS A 223 1.08 7.81 3.43
C HIS A 223 1.71 6.62 2.68
N ALA A 224 1.43 6.49 1.38
CA ALA A 224 2.04 5.48 0.53
C ALA A 224 3.56 5.66 0.36
N LEU A 225 4.08 6.87 0.60
CA LEU A 225 5.51 7.19 0.49
C LEU A 225 6.27 7.06 1.82
N VAL A 226 5.57 6.76 2.92
CA VAL A 226 6.25 6.44 4.17
C VAL A 226 7.06 5.17 3.98
N TRP A 227 8.33 5.20 4.39
CA TRP A 227 9.30 4.16 4.02
C TRP A 227 8.86 2.72 4.31
N HIS A 228 8.11 2.48 5.38
CA HIS A 228 7.62 1.15 5.75
C HIS A 228 6.36 0.72 4.97
N ASN A 229 5.69 1.64 4.25
CA ASN A 229 4.58 1.34 3.36
C ASN A 229 5.03 1.07 1.93
N LEU A 230 6.25 1.44 1.56
CA LEU A 230 6.75 1.24 0.20
C LEU A 230 6.86 -0.25 -0.15
N ARG A 231 6.36 -0.58 -1.32
CA ARG A 231 6.48 -1.91 -1.94
C ARG A 231 7.00 -1.71 -3.35
N PHE A 232 7.97 -2.52 -3.73
CA PHE A 232 8.63 -2.43 -5.04
C PHE A 232 8.57 -3.76 -5.75
N TYR A 233 8.23 -3.73 -7.02
CA TYR A 233 8.40 -4.87 -7.91
C TYR A 233 9.76 -4.78 -8.58
N TYR A 234 10.55 -5.84 -8.48
CA TYR A 234 11.76 -6.01 -9.27
C TYR A 234 11.38 -6.53 -10.66
N ARG A 235 11.71 -5.74 -11.69
CA ARG A 235 11.47 -6.10 -13.09
C ARG A 235 12.73 -6.70 -13.70
N PRO A 236 12.77 -8.03 -13.97
CA PRO A 236 13.95 -8.69 -14.51
C PRO A 236 14.42 -8.11 -15.86
N GLU A 237 13.46 -7.68 -16.70
CA GLU A 237 13.73 -7.16 -18.05
C GLU A 237 14.56 -5.86 -18.03
N THR A 238 14.47 -5.07 -16.98
CA THR A 238 15.20 -3.80 -16.81
C THR A 238 16.26 -3.86 -15.72
N GLY A 239 16.14 -4.82 -14.79
CA GLY A 239 16.97 -4.89 -13.60
C GLY A 239 16.70 -3.78 -12.58
N LEU A 240 15.52 -3.12 -12.66
CA LEU A 240 15.12 -1.98 -11.84
C LEU A 240 13.88 -2.29 -10.97
N LEU A 241 13.69 -1.47 -9.97
CA LEU A 241 12.53 -1.47 -9.08
C LEU A 241 11.48 -0.49 -9.56
N GLU A 242 10.22 -0.95 -9.60
CA GLU A 242 9.03 -0.13 -9.85
C GLU A 242 8.17 -0.07 -8.58
N PRO A 243 7.59 1.09 -8.22
CA PRO A 243 6.68 1.17 -7.08
C PRO A 243 5.38 0.41 -7.36
N ILE A 244 4.81 -0.15 -6.30
CA ILE A 244 3.47 -0.77 -6.32
C ILE A 244 2.52 0.13 -5.54
N ALA A 245 1.34 0.41 -6.09
CA ALA A 245 0.30 1.16 -5.41
C ALA A 245 -0.15 0.43 -4.15
N TYR A 246 0.03 1.08 -2.99
CA TYR A 246 -0.33 0.52 -1.70
C TYR A 246 -0.47 1.62 -0.66
N ASP A 247 -1.57 1.56 0.12
CA ASP A 247 -1.78 2.37 1.33
C ASP A 247 -1.77 3.89 1.08
N GLY A 248 -2.41 4.32 -0.02
CA GLY A 248 -2.49 5.72 -0.46
C GLY A 248 -3.79 6.42 -0.09
N ASP A 249 -4.49 5.97 0.92
CA ASP A 249 -5.87 6.32 1.25
C ASP A 249 -6.07 7.63 2.04
N LEU A 250 -5.00 8.30 2.48
CA LEU A 250 -5.07 9.55 3.23
C LEU A 250 -5.38 10.73 2.30
N PHE A 251 -6.62 10.84 1.90
CA PHE A 251 -7.09 11.88 1.00
C PHE A 251 -7.45 13.16 1.76
N GLY A 252 -7.01 14.28 1.21
CA GLY A 252 -7.26 15.61 1.73
C GLY A 252 -6.61 16.67 0.84
N THR A 253 -6.65 17.91 1.27
CA THR A 253 -5.89 18.99 0.63
C THR A 253 -4.43 18.94 1.08
N ILE A 254 -3.51 19.12 0.13
CA ILE A 254 -2.09 19.32 0.43
C ILE A 254 -1.81 20.81 0.67
N GLU A 255 -0.88 21.09 1.58
CA GLU A 255 -0.38 22.46 1.79
C GLU A 255 0.64 22.84 0.71
N SER A 256 1.45 21.89 0.28
CA SER A 256 2.44 22.04 -0.77
C SER A 256 2.82 20.67 -1.35
N PRO A 257 3.27 20.62 -2.62
CA PRO A 257 3.80 19.37 -3.19
C PRO A 257 5.12 18.98 -2.53
N LEU A 258 5.49 17.71 -2.65
CA LEU A 258 6.65 17.13 -1.98
C LEU A 258 7.96 17.89 -2.20
N PHE A 259 8.19 18.46 -3.40
CA PHE A 259 9.42 19.21 -3.66
C PHE A 259 9.51 20.53 -2.89
N ALA A 260 8.37 21.16 -2.60
CA ALA A 260 8.25 22.44 -1.91
C ALA A 260 8.02 22.28 -0.40
N SER A 261 7.76 21.06 0.09
CA SER A 261 7.48 20.81 1.50
C SER A 261 8.72 21.02 2.37
N GLU A 262 8.69 22.01 3.27
CA GLU A 262 9.71 22.22 4.30
C GLU A 262 9.66 21.13 5.39
N ASN A 263 8.48 20.62 5.70
CA ASN A 263 8.24 19.59 6.70
C ASN A 263 8.41 18.18 6.14
N ARG A 264 9.60 17.85 5.63
CA ARG A 264 9.97 16.47 5.30
C ARG A 264 10.17 15.65 6.58
N SER A 265 9.20 15.75 7.50
CA SER A 265 9.24 15.16 8.83
C SER A 265 9.14 13.64 8.80
N SER A 266 9.32 13.06 9.93
CA SER A 266 9.36 11.65 10.33
C SER A 266 8.56 10.68 9.42
N GLY A 267 9.25 9.89 8.64
CA GLY A 267 8.70 8.83 7.77
C GLY A 267 9.01 9.02 6.28
N TRP A 268 9.25 10.25 5.82
CA TRP A 268 9.48 10.55 4.39
C TRP A 268 10.95 10.52 3.97
N HIS A 269 11.79 9.80 4.69
CA HIS A 269 13.23 9.72 4.43
C HIS A 269 13.56 9.17 3.05
N PHE A 270 12.74 8.25 2.55
CA PHE A 270 12.84 7.72 1.19
C PHE A 270 12.62 8.83 0.17
N SER A 271 11.50 9.56 0.27
CA SER A 271 11.13 10.64 -0.65
C SER A 271 12.16 11.77 -0.62
N SER A 272 12.63 12.17 0.57
CA SER A 272 13.66 13.18 0.73
C SER A 272 14.98 12.78 0.06
N ARG A 273 15.36 11.49 0.14
CA ARG A 273 16.55 10.98 -0.55
C ARG A 273 16.37 10.99 -2.08
N CYS A 274 15.20 10.62 -2.58
CA CYS A 274 14.90 10.67 -4.01
C CYS A 274 14.97 12.12 -4.53
N LEU A 275 14.30 13.05 -3.87
CA LEU A 275 14.23 14.47 -4.24
C LEU A 275 15.56 15.22 -4.02
N GLY A 276 16.48 14.67 -3.23
CA GLY A 276 17.85 15.15 -3.15
C GLY A 276 18.66 14.93 -4.46
N ASN A 277 18.17 14.09 -5.37
CA ASN A 277 18.75 13.89 -6.69
C ASN A 277 18.13 14.87 -7.70
N LYS A 278 18.89 15.86 -8.16
CA LYS A 278 18.42 16.91 -9.09
C LYS A 278 17.78 16.38 -10.37
N SER A 279 18.37 15.33 -10.95
CA SER A 279 17.83 14.73 -12.19
C SER A 279 16.46 14.09 -11.92
N PHE A 280 16.29 13.40 -10.81
CA PHE A 280 15.02 12.83 -10.43
C PHE A 280 13.98 13.92 -10.09
N GLU A 281 14.35 14.95 -9.35
CA GLU A 281 13.48 16.08 -9.05
C GLU A 281 12.95 16.74 -10.34
N THR A 282 13.80 16.88 -11.37
CA THR A 282 13.39 17.40 -12.67
C THR A 282 12.37 16.51 -13.37
N ILE A 283 12.56 15.18 -13.36
CA ILE A 283 11.62 14.21 -13.93
C ILE A 283 10.29 14.28 -13.17
N TYR A 284 10.37 14.30 -11.85
CA TYR A 284 9.18 14.36 -10.99
C TYR A 284 8.37 15.66 -11.20
N LYS A 285 9.02 16.84 -11.27
CA LYS A 285 8.32 18.11 -11.53
C LYS A 285 7.64 18.11 -12.90
N LYS A 286 8.24 17.50 -13.91
CA LYS A 286 7.63 17.35 -15.23
C LYS A 286 6.39 16.44 -15.18
N GLU A 287 6.47 15.30 -14.50
CA GLU A 287 5.32 14.41 -14.33
C GLU A 287 4.24 15.06 -13.48
N LEU A 288 4.62 15.78 -12.44
CA LEU A 288 3.70 16.51 -11.58
C LEU A 288 2.92 17.57 -12.35
N ALA A 289 3.58 18.33 -13.23
CA ALA A 289 2.94 19.31 -14.11
C ALA A 289 1.93 18.64 -15.08
N ARG A 290 2.25 17.44 -15.59
CA ARG A 290 1.35 16.67 -16.46
C ARG A 290 0.12 16.18 -15.70
N ILE A 291 0.32 15.64 -14.49
CA ILE A 291 -0.75 15.05 -13.66
C ILE A 291 -1.62 16.14 -13.01
N ALA A 292 -1.04 17.29 -12.69
CA ALA A 292 -1.79 18.44 -12.16
C ALA A 292 -2.44 19.30 -13.27
N ASP A 293 -2.59 18.79 -14.49
CA ASP A 293 -3.35 19.43 -15.54
C ASP A 293 -4.87 19.24 -15.31
N ASN A 294 -5.66 20.30 -15.53
CA ASN A 294 -7.11 20.27 -15.31
C ASN A 294 -7.81 19.24 -16.23
N GLN A 295 -7.36 19.12 -17.48
CA GLN A 295 -7.93 18.15 -18.43
C GLN A 295 -7.59 16.72 -18.00
N TYR A 296 -6.36 16.47 -17.51
CA TYR A 296 -5.97 15.18 -16.96
C TYR A 296 -6.89 14.77 -15.80
N LEU A 297 -7.11 15.67 -14.83
CA LEU A 297 -8.01 15.39 -13.70
C LEU A 297 -9.44 15.11 -14.16
N HIS A 298 -9.96 15.94 -15.10
CA HIS A 298 -11.28 15.72 -15.66
C HIS A 298 -11.42 14.34 -16.30
N ASP A 299 -10.43 13.93 -17.11
CA ASP A 299 -10.45 12.64 -17.80
C ASP A 299 -10.31 11.48 -16.80
N LEU A 300 -9.47 11.62 -15.79
CA LEU A 300 -9.30 10.62 -14.72
C LEU A 300 -10.62 10.39 -13.95
N LEU A 301 -11.31 11.47 -13.57
CA LEU A 301 -12.60 11.38 -12.86
C LEU A 301 -13.71 10.83 -13.75
N ARG A 302 -13.76 11.22 -15.04
CA ARG A 302 -14.70 10.65 -16.02
C ARG A 302 -14.50 9.15 -16.15
N ASP A 303 -13.27 8.70 -16.27
CA ASP A 303 -12.94 7.29 -16.47
C ASP A 303 -13.19 6.47 -15.19
N PHE A 304 -13.04 7.04 -14.01
CA PHE A 304 -13.38 6.41 -12.73
C PHE A 304 -14.88 6.32 -12.47
N LYS A 305 -15.70 7.10 -13.14
CA LYS A 305 -17.13 7.26 -12.83
C LYS A 305 -17.90 5.95 -12.74
N GLY A 306 -17.60 4.98 -13.61
CA GLY A 306 -18.26 3.66 -13.60
C GLY A 306 -17.94 2.86 -12.32
N GLU A 307 -16.66 2.80 -11.93
CA GLU A 307 -16.24 2.16 -10.69
C GLU A 307 -16.78 2.93 -9.47
N GLN A 308 -16.73 4.25 -9.49
CA GLN A 308 -17.31 5.09 -8.44
C GLN A 308 -18.77 4.71 -8.16
N LEU A 309 -19.63 4.74 -9.16
CA LEU A 309 -21.06 4.43 -9.00
C LEU A 309 -21.29 3.01 -8.49
N LYS A 310 -20.53 2.03 -9.01
CA LYS A 310 -20.62 0.65 -8.54
C LYS A 310 -20.36 0.55 -7.04
N TYR A 311 -19.26 1.10 -6.58
CA TYR A 311 -18.85 0.95 -5.17
C TYR A 311 -19.59 1.90 -4.23
N GLU A 312 -20.03 3.08 -4.68
CA GLU A 312 -20.94 3.95 -3.91
C GLU A 312 -22.24 3.22 -3.60
N ASN A 313 -22.87 2.59 -4.59
CA ASN A 313 -24.09 1.83 -4.39
C ASN A 313 -23.90 0.70 -3.37
N ILE A 314 -22.77 0.00 -3.39
CA ILE A 314 -22.48 -1.05 -2.41
C ILE A 314 -22.26 -0.44 -1.01
N LEU A 315 -21.49 0.64 -0.89
CA LEU A 315 -21.23 1.31 0.38
C LEU A 315 -22.50 1.89 1.00
N GLN A 316 -23.43 2.36 0.19
CA GLN A 316 -24.71 2.94 0.65
C GLN A 316 -25.62 1.91 1.33
N TRP A 317 -25.39 0.62 1.17
CA TRP A 317 -26.12 -0.42 1.96
C TRP A 317 -25.80 -0.34 3.45
N GLU A 318 -24.58 0.05 3.82
CA GLU A 318 -24.16 0.20 5.23
C GLU A 318 -24.05 1.68 5.64
N TYR A 319 -23.78 2.58 4.68
CA TYR A 319 -23.59 4.03 4.86
C TYR A 319 -24.46 4.82 3.88
N PRO A 320 -25.79 4.96 4.13
CA PRO A 320 -26.73 5.49 3.12
C PRO A 320 -26.43 6.90 2.60
N SER A 321 -25.75 7.74 3.39
CA SER A 321 -25.37 9.10 2.99
C SER A 321 -23.98 9.18 2.34
N TYR A 322 -23.29 8.08 2.12
CA TYR A 322 -21.96 8.10 1.55
C TYR A 322 -21.96 8.56 0.09
N SER A 323 -21.06 9.48 -0.23
CA SER A 323 -20.75 9.92 -1.59
C SER A 323 -19.27 10.24 -1.68
N PHE A 324 -18.63 9.87 -2.78
CA PHE A 324 -17.25 10.19 -3.05
C PHE A 324 -17.10 11.68 -3.36
N ASN A 325 -16.29 12.37 -2.58
CA ASN A 325 -16.03 13.79 -2.75
C ASN A 325 -14.65 14.00 -3.40
N ALA A 326 -14.64 14.46 -4.65
CA ALA A 326 -13.43 14.73 -5.40
C ALA A 326 -12.91 16.18 -5.28
N ASN A 327 -13.57 17.05 -4.50
CA ASN A 327 -13.21 18.49 -4.44
C ASN A 327 -11.77 18.71 -3.96
N PHE A 328 -11.26 17.85 -3.08
CA PHE A 328 -9.87 17.95 -2.63
C PHE A 328 -8.86 17.78 -3.78
N LEU A 329 -9.17 16.98 -4.81
CA LEU A 329 -8.31 16.81 -5.99
C LEU A 329 -8.18 18.12 -6.78
N ILE A 330 -9.29 18.86 -6.95
CA ILE A 330 -9.29 20.17 -7.60
C ILE A 330 -8.41 21.15 -6.82
N ASN A 331 -8.54 21.19 -5.50
CA ASN A 331 -7.72 22.03 -4.64
C ASN A 331 -6.24 21.65 -4.74
N ASN A 332 -5.93 20.33 -4.78
CA ASN A 332 -4.56 19.86 -4.90
C ASN A 332 -3.94 20.25 -6.25
N VAL A 333 -4.70 20.16 -7.36
CA VAL A 333 -4.25 20.65 -8.67
C VAL A 333 -3.88 22.13 -8.60
N GLN A 334 -4.73 22.98 -8.01
CA GLN A 334 -4.46 24.41 -7.87
C GLN A 334 -3.21 24.67 -7.01
N THR A 335 -3.07 23.97 -5.90
CA THR A 335 -1.89 24.06 -5.02
C THR A 335 -0.62 23.65 -5.76
N ILE A 336 -0.65 22.56 -6.51
CA ILE A 336 0.49 22.08 -7.29
C ILE A 336 0.87 23.09 -8.37
N GLN A 337 -0.09 23.54 -9.16
CA GLN A 337 0.13 24.52 -10.24
C GLN A 337 0.76 25.81 -9.72
N SER A 338 0.24 26.36 -8.60
CA SER A 338 0.81 27.57 -8.00
C SER A 338 2.26 27.41 -7.54
N ASN A 339 2.64 26.23 -7.04
CA ASN A 339 4.00 25.94 -6.61
C ASN A 339 4.99 25.62 -7.78
N LEU A 340 4.47 25.22 -8.94
CA LEU A 340 5.31 24.95 -10.12
C LEU A 340 5.71 26.23 -10.87
N ILE A 341 4.98 27.34 -10.68
CA ILE A 341 5.26 28.63 -11.31
C ILE A 341 6.41 29.38 -10.60
N HIS A 342 6.62 29.10 -9.34
CA HIS A 342 7.67 29.68 -8.49
C HIS A 342 8.89 28.76 -8.38
#